data_48e22225ae5e06bfea7d4572a4c40ff1
#
_entry.id   48e22225ae5e06bfea7d4572a4c40ff1
#
_cell.length_a   1.000
_cell.length_b   1.000
_cell.length_c   1.000
_cell.angle_alpha   90.00
_cell.angle_beta   90.00
_cell.angle_gamma   90.00
#
_symmetry.space_group_name_H-M   'P 1'
#
loop_
_entity.id
_entity.type
_entity.pdbx_description
1 polymer ?
#
loop_
_entity_poly.entity_id
_entity_poly.type
_entity_poly.pdbx_seq_one_letter_code
_entity_poly.pdbx_strand_id
1 'polypeptide(L)'
;GKRPNTIKSHKDSLFKFTDFLDSSGVYKSEGIALEFVNNYIKANLSNYEGDVARHHHSIMRKFLSHLSDDGKIDRGLAAKVIRVTRRSSPKNLPSTFTVDQIEAILSQVDRESPAGKRDFAVLMLATKLGLRTSDIKQLKPENIHWESNSIHISQVKTGESLALPLPLDVGWALIDYLKNGRPDSGEPEIFLRAAAPYVSLQNFDNILVKYMQMAGISLNRTKHHGLHTLRHSLATHMLDKDVPVDAIQSVLGHVHAATTERYIGINVKHLSLCALEVPEV
;
A
#
# COMPACT_ATOMS: atom_id res chain seq x y z
N GLY A 1 15.09 13.52 -2.87
CA GLY A 1 15.55 12.68 -1.76
C GLY A 1 14.58 11.53 -1.47
N LYS A 2 15.02 10.53 -0.69
CA LYS A 2 14.12 9.42 -0.31
C LYS A 2 13.16 9.88 0.80
N ARG A 3 11.95 9.29 0.82
CA ARG A 3 10.93 9.61 1.82
C ARG A 3 11.29 9.09 3.22
N PRO A 4 10.80 9.72 4.31
CA PRO A 4 11.12 9.35 5.69
C PRO A 4 10.90 7.86 5.99
N ASN A 5 9.79 7.28 5.59
CA ASN A 5 9.50 5.85 5.79
C ASN A 5 10.47 4.93 5.02
N THR A 6 10.89 5.33 3.82
CA THR A 6 11.90 4.60 3.05
C THR A 6 13.25 4.67 3.75
N ILE A 7 13.62 5.85 4.27
CA ILE A 7 14.85 6.03 5.05
C ILE A 7 14.82 5.17 6.31
N LYS A 8 13.71 5.17 7.05
CA LYS A 8 13.54 4.32 8.24
C LYS A 8 13.71 2.85 7.90
N SER A 9 13.01 2.35 6.88
CA SER A 9 13.12 0.94 6.44
C SER A 9 14.54 0.58 6.01
N HIS A 10 15.26 1.50 5.35
CA HIS A 10 16.67 1.29 5.00
C HIS A 10 17.54 1.22 6.24
N LYS A 11 17.35 2.14 7.20
CA LYS A 11 18.10 2.13 8.47
C LYS A 11 17.88 0.83 9.23
N ASP A 12 16.63 0.42 9.44
CA ASP A 12 16.29 -0.80 10.17
C ASP A 12 16.91 -2.05 9.53
N SER A 13 16.95 -2.10 8.19
CA SER A 13 17.59 -3.20 7.45
C SER A 13 19.11 -3.20 7.60
N LEU A 14 19.73 -2.02 7.54
CA LEU A 14 21.18 -1.89 7.64
C LEU A 14 21.68 -2.11 9.07
N PHE A 15 20.94 -1.67 10.10
CA PHE A 15 21.30 -1.95 11.49
C PHE A 15 21.38 -3.45 11.77
N LYS A 16 20.42 -4.24 11.28
CA LYS A 16 20.49 -5.70 11.42
C LYS A 16 21.73 -6.30 10.76
N PHE A 17 22.15 -5.74 9.64
CA PHE A 17 23.35 -6.19 8.96
C PHE A 17 24.63 -5.77 9.70
N THR A 18 24.69 -4.55 10.19
CA THR A 18 25.85 -4.07 10.98
C THR A 18 25.98 -4.82 12.29
N ASP A 19 24.87 -5.08 13.00
CA ASP A 19 24.89 -5.90 14.23
C ASP A 19 25.43 -7.33 13.96
N PHE A 20 25.09 -7.90 12.80
CA PHE A 20 25.65 -9.19 12.40
C PHE A 20 27.15 -9.11 12.11
N LEU A 21 27.60 -8.05 11.44
CA LEU A 21 29.05 -7.84 11.19
C LEU A 21 29.82 -7.68 12.50
N ASP A 22 29.31 -6.86 13.42
CA ASP A 22 29.90 -6.65 14.74
C ASP A 22 30.02 -7.97 15.52
N SER A 23 28.96 -8.78 15.51
CA SER A 23 28.94 -10.12 16.11
C SER A 23 29.93 -11.08 15.45
N SER A 24 30.30 -10.82 14.21
CA SER A 24 31.29 -11.60 13.44
C SER A 24 32.73 -11.02 13.53
N GLY A 25 32.95 -9.99 14.37
CA GLY A 25 34.23 -9.36 14.56
C GLY A 25 34.67 -8.39 13.45
N VAL A 26 33.72 -7.95 12.61
CA VAL A 26 33.96 -7.04 11.49
C VAL A 26 33.51 -5.62 11.87
N TYR A 27 34.43 -4.80 12.32
CA TYR A 27 34.19 -3.45 12.84
C TYR A 27 34.49 -2.33 11.83
N LYS A 28 35.10 -2.65 10.69
CA LYS A 28 35.49 -1.68 9.65
C LYS A 28 34.98 -2.16 8.28
N SER A 29 34.67 -1.20 7.42
CA SER A 29 34.19 -1.48 6.07
C SER A 29 35.14 -2.34 5.25
N GLU A 30 36.44 -2.14 5.38
CA GLU A 30 37.49 -2.88 4.66
C GLU A 30 37.48 -4.39 4.99
N GLY A 31 36.92 -4.77 6.16
CA GLY A 31 36.75 -6.16 6.58
C GLY A 31 35.53 -6.85 5.99
N ILE A 32 34.68 -6.13 5.28
CA ILE A 32 33.45 -6.72 4.71
C ILE A 32 33.80 -7.57 3.49
N ALA A 33 33.92 -8.87 3.71
CA ALA A 33 34.16 -9.86 2.65
C ALA A 33 32.83 -10.47 2.17
N LEU A 34 32.83 -11.01 0.94
CA LEU A 34 31.66 -11.65 0.32
C LEU A 34 31.07 -12.77 1.19
N GLU A 35 31.92 -13.48 1.90
CA GLU A 35 31.51 -14.56 2.79
C GLU A 35 30.57 -14.09 3.90
N PHE A 36 30.92 -12.99 4.61
CA PHE A 36 30.06 -12.42 5.65
C PHE A 36 28.71 -11.99 5.11
N VAL A 37 28.70 -11.36 3.93
CA VAL A 37 27.44 -10.92 3.29
C VAL A 37 26.56 -12.12 2.93
N ASN A 38 27.13 -13.16 2.35
CA ASN A 38 26.40 -14.36 1.99
C ASN A 38 25.94 -15.16 3.22
N ASN A 39 26.71 -15.22 4.28
CA ASN A 39 26.33 -15.84 5.54
C ASN A 39 25.17 -15.10 6.20
N TYR A 40 25.21 -13.75 6.21
CA TYR A 40 24.07 -12.95 6.68
C TYR A 40 22.80 -13.26 5.87
N ILE A 41 22.88 -13.29 4.55
CA ILE A 41 21.75 -13.61 3.68
C ILE A 41 21.19 -14.99 4.02
N LYS A 42 22.03 -15.99 4.13
CA LYS A 42 21.62 -17.37 4.44
C LYS A 42 20.99 -17.47 5.84
N ALA A 43 21.59 -16.86 6.85
CA ALA A 43 21.15 -16.98 8.24
C ALA A 43 19.90 -16.14 8.55
N ASN A 44 19.81 -14.94 7.98
CA ASN A 44 18.79 -13.96 8.38
C ASN A 44 17.70 -13.72 7.34
N LEU A 45 18.00 -13.87 6.05
CA LEU A 45 17.01 -13.60 5.00
C LEU A 45 16.27 -14.84 4.51
N SER A 46 16.78 -16.05 4.76
CA SER A 46 16.10 -17.33 4.44
C SER A 46 14.79 -17.51 5.21
N ASN A 47 14.68 -16.89 6.39
CA ASN A 47 13.50 -16.98 7.26
C ASN A 47 12.41 -15.97 6.92
N TYR A 48 12.66 -15.03 6.00
CA TYR A 48 11.67 -14.07 5.56
C TYR A 48 10.92 -14.57 4.32
N GLU A 49 9.63 -14.28 4.25
CA GLU A 49 8.86 -14.50 3.03
C GLU A 49 9.41 -13.66 1.86
N GLY A 50 9.32 -14.20 0.65
CA GLY A 50 10.05 -13.80 -0.54
C GLY A 50 10.15 -12.29 -0.85
N ASP A 51 9.12 -11.49 -0.57
CA ASP A 51 9.14 -10.03 -0.85
C ASP A 51 9.94 -9.25 0.18
N VAL A 52 9.87 -9.64 1.45
CA VAL A 52 10.62 -9.01 2.55
C VAL A 52 12.12 -9.31 2.39
N ALA A 53 12.47 -10.57 2.12
CA ALA A 53 13.85 -10.96 1.86
C ALA A 53 14.45 -10.19 0.68
N ARG A 54 13.70 -10.06 -0.42
CA ARG A 54 14.14 -9.29 -1.60
C ARG A 54 14.33 -7.81 -1.31
N HIS A 55 13.45 -7.23 -0.49
CA HIS A 55 13.56 -5.83 -0.09
C HIS A 55 14.85 -5.59 0.71
N HIS A 56 15.11 -6.38 1.75
CA HIS A 56 16.33 -6.34 2.53
C HIS A 56 17.57 -6.55 1.66
N HIS A 57 17.56 -7.57 0.81
CA HIS A 57 18.65 -7.85 -0.11
C HIS A 57 18.93 -6.68 -1.08
N SER A 58 17.88 -6.04 -1.60
CA SER A 58 18.04 -4.87 -2.46
C SER A 58 18.68 -3.68 -1.73
N ILE A 59 18.33 -3.47 -0.45
CA ILE A 59 18.91 -2.43 0.39
C ILE A 59 20.39 -2.72 0.62
N MET A 60 20.74 -3.95 1.01
CA MET A 60 22.12 -4.36 1.21
C MET A 60 22.98 -4.16 -0.04
N ARG A 61 22.49 -4.62 -1.19
CA ARG A 61 23.24 -4.44 -2.43
C ARG A 61 23.50 -2.98 -2.77
N LYS A 62 22.53 -2.11 -2.56
CA LYS A 62 22.70 -0.65 -2.75
C LYS A 62 23.73 -0.07 -1.79
N PHE A 63 23.71 -0.52 -0.54
CA PHE A 63 24.69 -0.10 0.46
C PHE A 63 26.09 -0.55 0.09
N LEU A 64 26.27 -1.82 -0.27
CA LEU A 64 27.57 -2.36 -0.70
C LEU A 64 28.06 -1.69 -1.99
N SER A 65 27.15 -1.37 -2.94
CA SER A 65 27.53 -0.61 -4.13
C SER A 65 28.09 0.77 -3.75
N HIS A 66 27.41 1.48 -2.84
CA HIS A 66 27.88 2.78 -2.36
C HIS A 66 29.25 2.71 -1.67
N LEU A 67 29.47 1.72 -0.81
CA LEU A 67 30.78 1.51 -0.18
C LEU A 67 31.87 1.16 -1.20
N SER A 68 31.52 0.43 -2.25
CA SER A 68 32.45 0.10 -3.36
C SER A 68 32.79 1.33 -4.19
N ASP A 69 31.80 2.18 -4.47
CA ASP A 69 31.97 3.43 -5.22
C ASP A 69 32.85 4.41 -4.41
N ASP A 70 32.73 4.42 -3.08
CA ASP A 70 33.57 5.19 -2.14
C ASP A 70 34.98 4.58 -1.92
N GLY A 71 35.30 3.44 -2.53
CA GLY A 71 36.57 2.75 -2.39
C GLY A 71 36.79 2.10 -1.02
N LYS A 72 35.75 1.91 -0.21
CA LYS A 72 35.81 1.34 1.15
C LYS A 72 35.76 -0.17 1.19
N ILE A 73 35.33 -0.81 0.11
CA ILE A 73 35.30 -2.27 -0.06
C ILE A 73 35.72 -2.63 -1.47
N ASP A 74 35.96 -3.92 -1.70
CA ASP A 74 36.38 -4.45 -3.00
C ASP A 74 35.36 -4.13 -4.13
N ARG A 75 35.88 -3.66 -5.27
CA ARG A 75 35.06 -3.33 -6.44
C ARG A 75 34.35 -4.58 -6.97
N GLY A 76 33.05 -4.45 -7.14
CA GLY A 76 32.22 -5.55 -7.66
C GLY A 76 31.74 -6.54 -6.60
N LEU A 77 32.03 -6.34 -5.30
CA LEU A 77 31.51 -7.19 -4.22
C LEU A 77 29.98 -7.23 -4.24
N ALA A 78 29.32 -6.09 -4.45
CA ALA A 78 27.86 -6.02 -4.55
C ALA A 78 27.27 -6.86 -5.71
N ALA A 79 28.01 -7.01 -6.81
CA ALA A 79 27.59 -7.81 -7.96
C ALA A 79 27.71 -9.32 -7.69
N LYS A 80 28.68 -9.72 -6.87
CA LYS A 80 28.96 -11.12 -6.50
C LYS A 80 28.03 -11.66 -5.41
N VAL A 81 27.28 -10.78 -4.71
CA VAL A 81 26.33 -11.18 -3.65
C VAL A 81 25.24 -12.10 -4.24
N ILE A 82 25.00 -13.22 -3.57
CA ILE A 82 23.97 -14.20 -3.95
C ILE A 82 22.63 -13.48 -4.18
N ARG A 83 22.04 -13.67 -5.35
CA ARG A 83 20.72 -13.10 -5.64
C ARG A 83 19.62 -13.93 -4.96
N VAL A 84 18.83 -13.30 -4.13
CA VAL A 84 17.58 -13.90 -3.66
C VAL A 84 16.62 -13.93 -4.84
N THR A 85 16.61 -15.04 -5.56
CA THR A 85 15.67 -15.23 -6.66
C THR A 85 14.26 -15.46 -6.11
N ARG A 86 13.26 -14.98 -6.84
CA ARG A 86 11.88 -15.32 -6.56
C ARG A 86 11.74 -16.83 -6.75
N ARG A 87 11.50 -17.61 -5.69
CA ARG A 87 10.75 -18.84 -5.88
C ARG A 87 9.46 -18.40 -6.58
N SER A 88 9.15 -19.02 -7.71
CA SER A 88 7.92 -18.79 -8.46
C SER A 88 6.73 -19.31 -7.63
N SER A 89 6.48 -18.68 -6.49
CA SER A 89 5.14 -18.80 -5.92
C SER A 89 4.19 -18.17 -6.93
N PRO A 90 3.06 -18.80 -7.22
CA PRO A 90 2.04 -18.17 -8.03
C PRO A 90 1.85 -16.76 -7.49
N LYS A 91 1.84 -15.76 -8.40
CA LYS A 91 1.67 -14.36 -8.02
C LYS A 91 0.50 -14.35 -7.04
N ASN A 92 0.77 -14.02 -5.77
CA ASN A 92 -0.32 -13.84 -4.82
C ASN A 92 -1.20 -12.74 -5.41
N LEU A 93 -2.31 -13.15 -5.99
CA LEU A 93 -3.30 -12.22 -6.52
C LEU A 93 -3.72 -11.34 -5.34
N PRO A 94 -3.85 -10.01 -5.55
CA PRO A 94 -4.37 -9.14 -4.52
C PRO A 94 -5.68 -9.69 -3.97
N SER A 95 -5.88 -9.63 -2.68
CA SER A 95 -7.19 -9.92 -2.10
C SER A 95 -8.16 -8.83 -2.53
N THR A 96 -9.35 -9.25 -2.94
CA THR A 96 -10.45 -8.36 -3.33
C THR A 96 -11.71 -8.78 -2.59
N PHE A 97 -12.63 -7.85 -2.41
CA PHE A 97 -13.98 -8.09 -1.92
C PHE A 97 -14.96 -8.06 -3.08
N THR A 98 -16.01 -8.87 -3.00
CA THR A 98 -17.18 -8.74 -3.89
C THR A 98 -17.98 -7.48 -3.52
N VAL A 99 -18.90 -7.07 -4.40
CA VAL A 99 -19.82 -5.95 -4.14
C VAL A 99 -20.61 -6.21 -2.87
N ASP A 100 -21.19 -7.41 -2.74
CA ASP A 100 -22.01 -7.80 -1.58
C ASP A 100 -21.21 -7.77 -0.27
N GLN A 101 -19.92 -8.18 -0.31
CA GLN A 101 -19.04 -8.09 0.85
C GLN A 101 -18.77 -6.63 1.25
N ILE A 102 -18.58 -5.74 0.27
CA ILE A 102 -18.39 -4.31 0.54
C ILE A 102 -19.65 -3.72 1.16
N GLU A 103 -20.82 -4.04 0.63
CA GLU A 103 -22.09 -3.59 1.18
C GLU A 103 -22.32 -4.13 2.59
N ALA A 104 -22.02 -5.41 2.82
CA ALA A 104 -22.09 -6.01 4.15
C ALA A 104 -21.16 -5.32 5.16
N ILE A 105 -19.93 -4.94 4.74
CA ILE A 105 -18.99 -4.16 5.57
C ILE A 105 -19.56 -2.78 5.90
N LEU A 106 -20.05 -2.06 4.90
CA LEU A 106 -20.57 -0.70 5.06
C LEU A 106 -21.83 -0.68 5.94
N SER A 107 -22.69 -1.70 5.87
CA SER A 107 -23.92 -1.82 6.68
C SER A 107 -23.65 -2.03 8.17
N GLN A 108 -22.45 -2.51 8.55
CA GLN A 108 -22.07 -2.68 9.97
C GLN A 108 -21.65 -1.37 10.64
N VAL A 109 -21.52 -0.29 9.88
CA VAL A 109 -21.05 0.98 10.46
C VAL A 109 -22.19 1.69 11.19
N ASP A 110 -22.04 1.84 12.50
CA ASP A 110 -22.94 2.66 13.32
C ASP A 110 -22.74 4.16 13.00
N ARG A 111 -23.61 4.69 12.15
CA ARG A 111 -23.54 6.09 11.69
C ARG A 111 -24.12 7.10 12.68
N GLU A 112 -24.63 6.68 13.82
CA GLU A 112 -25.07 7.60 14.87
C GLU A 112 -23.90 8.07 15.72
N SER A 113 -22.87 7.26 15.87
CA SER A 113 -21.68 7.65 16.63
C SER A 113 -20.69 8.50 15.84
N PRO A 114 -19.99 9.46 16.47
CA PRO A 114 -18.93 10.27 15.82
C PRO A 114 -17.84 9.41 15.18
N ALA A 115 -17.43 8.33 15.84
CA ALA A 115 -16.44 7.40 15.32
C ALA A 115 -16.96 6.66 14.08
N GLY A 116 -18.22 6.25 14.09
CA GLY A 116 -18.84 5.57 12.95
C GLY A 116 -19.03 6.49 11.75
N LYS A 117 -19.43 7.75 11.95
CA LYS A 117 -19.49 8.75 10.86
C LYS A 117 -18.12 8.92 10.19
N ARG A 118 -17.05 9.02 11.00
CA ARG A 118 -15.66 9.06 10.51
C ARG A 118 -15.32 7.81 9.70
N ASP A 119 -15.55 6.65 10.29
CA ASP A 119 -15.18 5.36 9.71
C ASP A 119 -15.93 5.12 8.40
N PHE A 120 -17.22 5.51 8.35
CA PHE A 120 -18.03 5.43 7.14
C PHE A 120 -17.48 6.32 6.01
N ALA A 121 -17.15 7.58 6.31
CA ALA A 121 -16.56 8.49 5.32
C ALA A 121 -15.21 7.97 4.78
N VAL A 122 -14.36 7.41 5.66
CA VAL A 122 -13.09 6.78 5.27
C VAL A 122 -13.33 5.58 4.33
N LEU A 123 -14.26 4.69 4.69
CA LEU A 123 -14.60 3.52 3.87
C LEU A 123 -15.19 3.93 2.52
N MET A 124 -16.02 4.96 2.47
CA MET A 124 -16.59 5.49 1.22
C MET A 124 -15.51 6.05 0.28
N LEU A 125 -14.54 6.81 0.81
CA LEU A 125 -13.40 7.29 0.03
C LEU A 125 -12.55 6.14 -0.53
N ALA A 126 -12.33 5.10 0.26
CA ALA A 126 -11.54 3.95 -0.16
C ALA A 126 -12.27 3.07 -1.18
N THR A 127 -13.58 2.85 -1.02
CA THR A 127 -14.37 1.97 -1.90
C THR A 127 -14.76 2.63 -3.20
N LYS A 128 -15.21 3.89 -3.16
CA LYS A 128 -15.75 4.60 -4.33
C LYS A 128 -14.70 5.34 -5.14
N LEU A 129 -13.70 5.90 -4.48
CA LEU A 129 -12.62 6.65 -5.14
C LEU A 129 -11.29 5.90 -5.19
N GLY A 130 -11.18 4.79 -4.47
CA GLY A 130 -9.94 4.01 -4.41
C GLY A 130 -8.74 4.78 -3.87
N LEU A 131 -8.95 5.81 -3.03
CA LEU A 131 -7.86 6.59 -2.48
C LEU A 131 -6.92 5.73 -1.63
N ARG A 132 -5.62 6.02 -1.71
CA ARG A 132 -4.64 5.33 -0.85
C ARG A 132 -4.81 5.79 0.59
N THR A 133 -4.56 4.90 1.54
CA THR A 133 -4.57 5.21 2.98
C THR A 133 -3.73 6.46 3.30
N SER A 134 -2.56 6.61 2.66
CA SER A 134 -1.71 7.79 2.84
C SER A 134 -2.35 9.10 2.38
N ASP A 135 -3.16 9.04 1.33
CA ASP A 135 -3.81 10.21 0.76
C ASP A 135 -5.04 10.59 1.59
N ILE A 136 -5.83 9.60 2.03
CA ILE A 136 -6.94 9.79 2.98
C ILE A 136 -6.44 10.40 4.30
N LYS A 137 -5.29 9.93 4.80
CA LYS A 137 -4.68 10.40 6.05
C LYS A 137 -4.33 11.89 6.02
N GLN A 138 -3.87 12.40 4.89
CA GLN A 138 -3.46 13.79 4.72
C GLN A 138 -4.56 14.66 4.10
N LEU A 139 -5.77 14.13 3.96
CA LEU A 139 -6.88 14.86 3.37
C LEU A 139 -7.29 16.02 4.27
N LYS A 140 -7.39 17.22 3.68
CA LYS A 140 -7.77 18.45 4.34
C LYS A 140 -9.06 19.03 3.74
N PRO A 141 -9.80 19.90 4.45
CA PRO A 141 -11.00 20.54 3.92
C PRO A 141 -10.79 21.25 2.58
N GLU A 142 -9.63 21.88 2.38
CA GLU A 142 -9.24 22.57 1.16
C GLU A 142 -9.11 21.67 -0.07
N ASN A 143 -8.98 20.36 0.14
CA ASN A 143 -8.94 19.39 -0.94
C ASN A 143 -10.34 19.06 -1.52
N ILE A 144 -11.41 19.44 -0.84
CA ILE A 144 -12.78 19.18 -1.25
C ILE A 144 -13.37 20.43 -1.87
N HIS A 145 -13.65 20.35 -3.15
CA HIS A 145 -14.26 21.44 -3.93
C HIS A 145 -15.76 21.17 -4.08
N TRP A 146 -16.55 21.67 -3.14
CA TRP A 146 -17.98 21.40 -3.05
C TRP A 146 -18.77 21.93 -4.25
N GLU A 147 -18.39 23.11 -4.77
CA GLU A 147 -19.06 23.73 -5.92
C GLU A 147 -18.92 22.91 -7.19
N SER A 148 -17.74 22.34 -7.41
CA SER A 148 -17.44 21.52 -8.60
C SER A 148 -17.65 20.02 -8.35
N ASN A 149 -18.12 19.61 -7.17
CA ASN A 149 -18.23 18.21 -6.77
C ASN A 149 -16.96 17.41 -7.12
N SER A 150 -15.81 17.91 -6.69
CA SER A 150 -14.52 17.27 -6.97
C SER A 150 -13.59 17.26 -5.76
N ILE A 151 -12.67 16.32 -5.75
CA ILE A 151 -11.60 16.18 -4.76
C ILE A 151 -10.25 16.29 -5.46
N HIS A 152 -9.40 17.19 -4.97
CA HIS A 152 -8.07 17.44 -5.53
C HIS A 152 -7.01 17.13 -4.49
N ILE A 153 -6.13 16.19 -4.79
CA ILE A 153 -5.06 15.76 -3.89
C ILE A 153 -3.73 15.71 -4.60
N SER A 154 -2.65 15.97 -3.86
CA SER A 154 -1.31 15.59 -4.26
C SER A 154 -0.99 14.25 -3.64
N GLN A 155 -0.83 13.21 -4.46
CA GLN A 155 -0.63 11.85 -3.97
C GLN A 155 0.68 11.72 -3.16
N VAL A 156 0.57 11.30 -1.91
CA VAL A 156 1.72 11.16 -1.00
C VAL A 156 2.81 10.26 -1.58
N LYS A 157 2.46 9.20 -2.29
CA LYS A 157 3.43 8.21 -2.81
C LYS A 157 4.13 8.64 -4.09
N THR A 158 3.50 9.41 -4.95
CA THR A 158 4.04 9.77 -6.28
C THR A 158 4.40 11.23 -6.39
N GLY A 159 3.74 12.10 -5.62
CA GLY A 159 3.82 13.55 -5.76
C GLY A 159 2.90 14.11 -6.85
N GLU A 160 2.23 13.23 -7.60
CA GLU A 160 1.36 13.61 -8.70
C GLU A 160 0.05 14.22 -8.20
N SER A 161 -0.43 15.22 -8.92
CA SER A 161 -1.77 15.79 -8.69
C SER A 161 -2.83 14.84 -9.24
N LEU A 162 -3.88 14.62 -8.46
CA LEU A 162 -5.02 13.79 -8.83
C LEU A 162 -6.30 14.56 -8.53
N ALA A 163 -7.11 14.78 -9.57
CA ALA A 163 -8.45 15.33 -9.45
C ALA A 163 -9.47 14.24 -9.79
N LEU A 164 -10.41 14.00 -8.89
CA LEU A 164 -11.47 13.00 -9.04
C LEU A 164 -12.84 13.65 -8.85
N PRO A 165 -13.89 13.19 -9.55
CA PRO A 165 -15.25 13.56 -9.22
C PRO A 165 -15.58 13.06 -7.81
N LEU A 166 -16.33 13.84 -7.05
CA LEU A 166 -16.83 13.48 -5.73
C LEU A 166 -18.27 12.99 -5.85
N PRO A 167 -18.53 11.67 -5.80
CA PRO A 167 -19.88 11.14 -5.84
C PRO A 167 -20.71 11.68 -4.67
N LEU A 168 -22.01 11.88 -4.89
CA LEU A 168 -22.90 12.47 -3.90
C LEU A 168 -22.93 11.71 -2.58
N ASP A 169 -22.92 10.39 -2.63
CA ASP A 169 -22.92 9.51 -1.45
C ASP A 169 -21.63 9.68 -0.62
N VAL A 170 -20.48 9.85 -1.28
CA VAL A 170 -19.21 10.16 -0.63
C VAL A 170 -19.22 11.57 -0.03
N GLY A 171 -19.74 12.54 -0.81
CA GLY A 171 -19.88 13.92 -0.35
C GLY A 171 -20.76 14.02 0.91
N TRP A 172 -21.90 13.36 0.92
CA TRP A 172 -22.78 13.33 2.11
C TRP A 172 -22.14 12.65 3.31
N ALA A 173 -21.38 11.57 3.11
CA ALA A 173 -20.66 10.91 4.19
C ALA A 173 -19.60 11.85 4.81
N LEU A 174 -18.90 12.62 3.98
CA LEU A 174 -17.93 13.63 4.44
C LEU A 174 -18.62 14.77 5.20
N ILE A 175 -19.73 15.30 4.67
CA ILE A 175 -20.50 16.37 5.32
C ILE A 175 -21.01 15.93 6.68
N ASP A 176 -21.60 14.70 6.76
CA ASP A 176 -22.12 14.18 8.02
C ASP A 176 -21.02 14.05 9.08
N TYR A 177 -19.84 13.52 8.68
CA TYR A 177 -18.71 13.46 9.60
C TYR A 177 -18.21 14.86 10.01
N LEU A 178 -18.01 15.76 9.05
CA LEU A 178 -17.48 17.11 9.33
C LEU A 178 -18.39 17.93 10.24
N LYS A 179 -19.71 17.83 10.06
CA LYS A 179 -20.70 18.59 10.84
C LYS A 179 -21.06 17.93 12.16
N ASN A 180 -21.17 16.62 12.19
CA ASN A 180 -21.83 15.88 13.26
C ASN A 180 -20.92 14.88 13.97
N GLY A 181 -19.68 14.68 13.51
CA GLY A 181 -18.79 13.63 14.05
C GLY A 181 -17.36 14.09 14.30
N ARG A 182 -16.88 15.10 13.58
CA ARG A 182 -15.50 15.58 13.74
C ARG A 182 -15.40 16.42 15.02
N PRO A 183 -14.48 16.05 15.95
CA PRO A 183 -14.27 16.88 17.14
C PRO A 183 -13.66 18.23 16.77
N ASP A 184 -13.91 19.25 17.57
CA ASP A 184 -13.23 20.53 17.44
C ASP A 184 -11.75 20.38 17.79
N SER A 185 -10.88 20.79 16.87
CA SER A 185 -9.43 20.62 16.96
C SER A 185 -8.71 21.56 15.99
N GLY A 186 -7.53 22.03 16.38
CA GLY A 186 -6.64 22.79 15.50
C GLY A 186 -5.92 21.97 14.43
N GLU A 187 -6.15 20.65 14.35
CA GLU A 187 -5.55 19.78 13.34
C GLU A 187 -6.10 20.12 11.94
N PRO A 188 -5.23 20.24 10.93
CA PRO A 188 -5.64 20.59 9.57
C PRO A 188 -6.29 19.42 8.83
N GLU A 189 -6.03 18.16 9.22
CA GLU A 189 -6.58 16.99 8.55
C GLU A 189 -8.06 16.78 8.88
N ILE A 190 -8.79 16.24 7.91
CA ILE A 190 -10.21 15.92 8.09
C ILE A 190 -10.39 14.84 9.16
N PHE A 191 -9.61 13.74 9.10
CA PHE A 191 -9.86 12.55 9.91
C PHE A 191 -9.04 12.56 11.20
N LEU A 192 -9.74 12.69 12.31
CA LEU A 192 -9.15 12.75 13.65
C LEU A 192 -9.47 11.51 14.48
N ARG A 193 -8.73 11.33 15.57
CA ARG A 193 -9.10 10.36 16.59
C ARG A 193 -10.43 10.77 17.22
N ALA A 194 -11.29 9.80 17.51
CA ALA A 194 -12.58 10.03 18.16
C ALA A 194 -12.46 10.25 19.68
N ALA A 195 -11.29 10.01 20.25
CA ALA A 195 -10.97 10.24 21.67
C ALA A 195 -9.77 11.16 21.81
N ALA A 196 -9.74 11.92 22.88
CA ALA A 196 -8.64 12.82 23.18
C ALA A 196 -7.29 12.08 23.33
N PRO A 197 -6.18 12.71 22.96
CA PRO A 197 -6.12 13.98 22.25
C PRO A 197 -6.65 13.84 20.82
N TYR A 198 -7.44 14.82 20.38
CA TYR A 198 -8.09 14.85 19.05
C TYR A 198 -7.09 15.22 17.95
N VAL A 199 -6.07 14.39 17.81
CA VAL A 199 -5.04 14.54 16.78
C VAL A 199 -5.39 13.73 15.53
N SER A 200 -4.68 14.00 14.45
CA SER A 200 -4.81 13.30 13.16
C SER A 200 -4.79 11.77 13.32
N LEU A 201 -5.73 11.10 12.70
CA LEU A 201 -5.84 9.63 12.75
C LEU A 201 -4.65 8.99 12.01
N GLN A 202 -3.94 8.11 12.68
CA GLN A 202 -2.72 7.50 12.14
C GLN A 202 -2.94 6.08 11.60
N ASN A 203 -3.82 5.30 12.21
CA ASN A 203 -4.07 3.91 11.83
C ASN A 203 -5.49 3.75 11.27
N PHE A 204 -5.56 3.55 9.97
CA PHE A 204 -6.81 3.35 9.22
C PHE A 204 -7.11 1.88 8.94
N ASP A 205 -6.11 0.99 9.02
CA ASP A 205 -6.29 -0.42 8.65
C ASP A 205 -7.24 -1.13 9.63
N ASN A 206 -7.21 -0.74 10.91
CA ASN A 206 -8.11 -1.29 11.92
C ASN A 206 -9.59 -0.98 11.64
N ILE A 207 -9.91 0.10 10.90
CA ILE A 207 -11.29 0.43 10.54
C ILE A 207 -11.88 -0.69 9.70
N LEU A 208 -11.21 -1.06 8.60
CA LEU A 208 -11.70 -2.11 7.72
C LEU A 208 -11.79 -3.46 8.46
N VAL A 209 -10.75 -3.82 9.21
CA VAL A 209 -10.70 -5.09 9.95
C VAL A 209 -11.85 -5.21 10.95
N LYS A 210 -12.17 -4.13 11.68
CA LYS A 210 -13.30 -4.06 12.62
C LYS A 210 -14.61 -4.43 11.93
N TYR A 211 -14.93 -3.76 10.84
CA TYR A 211 -16.22 -3.94 10.16
C TYR A 211 -16.29 -5.23 9.33
N MET A 212 -15.16 -5.74 8.85
CA MET A 212 -15.10 -7.10 8.28
C MET A 212 -15.48 -8.16 9.31
N GLN A 213 -14.93 -8.06 10.53
CA GLN A 213 -15.26 -9.00 11.62
C GLN A 213 -16.75 -8.93 11.98
N MET A 214 -17.31 -7.72 12.07
CA MET A 214 -18.74 -7.51 12.35
C MET A 214 -19.63 -8.07 11.24
N ALA A 215 -19.20 -7.98 9.98
CA ALA A 215 -19.89 -8.56 8.83
C ALA A 215 -19.69 -10.08 8.68
N GLY A 216 -18.98 -10.74 9.60
CA GLY A 216 -18.73 -12.18 9.54
C GLY A 216 -17.75 -12.57 8.40
N ILE A 217 -17.03 -11.61 7.82
CA ILE A 217 -16.08 -11.88 6.75
C ILE A 217 -14.78 -12.40 7.35
N SER A 218 -14.41 -13.63 6.99
CA SER A 218 -13.24 -14.31 7.52
C SER A 218 -11.94 -13.61 7.14
N LEU A 219 -11.11 -13.33 8.15
CA LEU A 219 -9.75 -12.82 7.98
C LEU A 219 -8.83 -13.99 7.57
N ASN A 220 -8.46 -14.04 6.32
CA ASN A 220 -7.38 -14.94 5.92
C ASN A 220 -6.05 -14.39 6.45
N ARG A 221 -5.43 -15.07 7.42
CA ARG A 221 -4.18 -14.65 8.07
C ARG A 221 -3.00 -14.48 7.11
N THR A 222 -3.07 -15.07 5.93
CA THR A 222 -2.02 -14.97 4.90
C THR A 222 -2.18 -13.76 3.98
N LYS A 223 -3.27 -12.99 4.12
CA LYS A 223 -3.57 -11.83 3.26
C LYS A 223 -3.64 -10.55 4.09
N HIS A 224 -3.09 -9.47 3.56
CA HIS A 224 -3.26 -8.14 4.14
C HIS A 224 -4.69 -7.64 3.93
N HIS A 225 -5.31 -7.17 5.01
CA HIS A 225 -6.68 -6.66 5.04
C HIS A 225 -6.70 -5.17 5.44
N GLY A 226 -5.93 -4.34 4.75
CA GLY A 226 -5.97 -2.88 4.90
C GLY A 226 -6.89 -2.23 3.87
N LEU A 227 -7.11 -0.91 3.99
CA LEU A 227 -7.91 -0.13 3.03
C LEU A 227 -7.44 -0.30 1.58
N HIS A 228 -6.19 -0.68 1.38
CA HIS A 228 -5.65 -0.95 0.04
C HIS A 228 -6.36 -2.11 -0.69
N THR A 229 -6.95 -3.05 0.07
CA THR A 229 -7.78 -4.13 -0.48
C THR A 229 -9.04 -3.58 -1.15
N LEU A 230 -9.68 -2.55 -0.58
CA LEU A 230 -10.85 -1.89 -1.19
C LEU A 230 -10.50 -1.23 -2.52
N ARG A 231 -9.33 -0.60 -2.59
CA ARG A 231 -8.80 -0.05 -3.86
C ARG A 231 -8.54 -1.15 -4.90
N HIS A 232 -8.02 -2.31 -4.48
CA HIS A 232 -7.87 -3.47 -5.37
C HIS A 232 -9.22 -3.98 -5.86
N SER A 233 -10.22 -4.02 -4.97
CA SER A 233 -11.60 -4.40 -5.34
C SER A 233 -12.18 -3.44 -6.36
N LEU A 234 -12.05 -2.13 -6.16
CA LEU A 234 -12.52 -1.13 -7.13
C LEU A 234 -11.89 -1.35 -8.51
N ALA A 235 -10.57 -1.53 -8.57
CA ALA A 235 -9.87 -1.78 -9.83
C ALA A 235 -10.37 -3.05 -10.53
N THR A 236 -10.58 -4.13 -9.77
CA THR A 236 -11.10 -5.39 -10.30
C THR A 236 -12.54 -5.23 -10.80
N HIS A 237 -13.40 -4.57 -10.04
CA HIS A 237 -14.79 -4.33 -10.44
C HIS A 237 -14.90 -3.43 -11.69
N MET A 238 -13.97 -2.47 -11.85
CA MET A 238 -13.91 -1.67 -13.08
C MET A 238 -13.52 -2.54 -14.29
N LEU A 239 -12.55 -3.42 -14.12
CA LEU A 239 -12.15 -4.37 -15.17
C LEU A 239 -13.29 -5.35 -15.51
N ASP A 240 -14.02 -5.86 -14.52
CA ASP A 240 -15.16 -6.76 -14.71
C ASP A 240 -16.32 -6.10 -15.48
N LYS A 241 -16.35 -4.77 -15.46
CA LYS A 241 -17.30 -3.94 -16.23
C LYS A 241 -16.72 -3.42 -17.56
N ASP A 242 -15.63 -4.02 -18.03
CA ASP A 242 -14.95 -3.70 -19.28
C ASP A 242 -14.48 -2.22 -19.38
N VAL A 243 -14.20 -1.56 -18.21
CA VAL A 243 -13.62 -0.20 -18.21
C VAL A 243 -12.19 -0.25 -18.75
N PRO A 244 -11.82 0.62 -19.69
CA PRO A 244 -10.47 0.66 -20.26
C PRO A 244 -9.38 0.83 -19.18
N VAL A 245 -8.25 0.15 -19.37
CA VAL A 245 -7.15 0.11 -18.39
C VAL A 245 -6.55 1.49 -18.12
N ASP A 246 -6.46 2.34 -19.12
CA ASP A 246 -6.01 3.74 -19.01
C ASP A 246 -6.98 4.60 -18.18
N ALA A 247 -8.29 4.39 -18.31
CA ALA A 247 -9.27 5.03 -17.45
C ALA A 247 -9.11 4.58 -15.99
N ILE A 248 -8.91 3.27 -15.74
CA ILE A 248 -8.62 2.75 -14.40
C ILE A 248 -7.33 3.35 -13.84
N GLN A 249 -6.28 3.48 -14.67
CA GLN A 249 -5.02 4.12 -14.27
C GLN A 249 -5.23 5.57 -13.85
N SER A 250 -6.00 6.31 -14.63
CA SER A 250 -6.33 7.72 -14.35
C SER A 250 -7.09 7.88 -13.04
N VAL A 251 -8.14 7.08 -12.82
CA VAL A 251 -8.92 7.11 -11.57
C VAL A 251 -8.07 6.76 -10.36
N LEU A 252 -7.23 5.75 -10.48
CA LEU A 252 -6.36 5.32 -9.38
C LEU A 252 -5.08 6.16 -9.25
N GLY A 253 -4.76 7.03 -10.20
CA GLY A 253 -3.51 7.79 -10.21
C GLY A 253 -2.28 6.87 -10.22
N HIS A 254 -2.25 5.92 -11.16
CA HIS A 254 -1.10 5.05 -11.38
C HIS A 254 -0.16 5.67 -12.42
N VAL A 255 1.06 6.01 -12.01
CA VAL A 255 2.10 6.55 -12.89
C VAL A 255 2.65 5.49 -13.85
N HIS A 256 2.59 4.20 -13.45
CA HIS A 256 3.15 3.10 -14.23
C HIS A 256 2.08 2.07 -14.58
N ALA A 257 1.97 1.72 -15.85
CA ALA A 257 1.08 0.69 -16.38
C ALA A 257 1.21 -0.65 -15.65
N ALA A 258 2.44 -1.07 -15.33
CA ALA A 258 2.74 -2.29 -14.58
C ALA A 258 2.01 -2.42 -13.23
N THR A 259 1.55 -1.30 -12.65
CA THR A 259 0.76 -1.34 -11.41
C THR A 259 -0.67 -1.80 -11.69
N THR A 260 -1.24 -1.42 -12.82
CA THR A 260 -2.60 -1.80 -13.24
C THR A 260 -2.62 -3.19 -13.89
N GLU A 261 -1.55 -3.59 -14.56
CA GLU A 261 -1.39 -4.94 -15.15
C GLU A 261 -1.58 -6.08 -14.14
N ARG A 262 -1.34 -5.82 -12.85
CA ARG A 262 -1.61 -6.80 -11.78
C ARG A 262 -3.09 -7.18 -11.71
N TYR A 263 -3.99 -6.28 -12.05
CA TYR A 263 -5.44 -6.52 -12.03
C TYR A 263 -5.90 -7.30 -13.26
N ILE A 264 -5.25 -7.08 -14.41
CA ILE A 264 -5.52 -7.86 -15.63
C ILE A 264 -5.28 -9.35 -15.38
N GLY A 265 -4.23 -9.70 -14.61
CA GLY A 265 -3.95 -11.08 -14.22
C GLY A 265 -4.98 -11.71 -13.28
N ILE A 266 -5.93 -10.93 -12.73
CA ILE A 266 -7.02 -11.41 -11.89
C ILE A 266 -8.28 -11.69 -12.75
N ASN A 267 -8.46 -10.93 -13.82
CA ASN A 267 -9.64 -11.04 -14.67
C ASN A 267 -9.43 -12.14 -15.74
N VAL A 268 -9.90 -13.33 -15.43
CA VAL A 268 -9.82 -14.51 -16.33
C VAL A 268 -10.55 -14.25 -17.67
N LYS A 269 -11.63 -13.44 -17.66
CA LYS A 269 -12.40 -13.09 -18.86
C LYS A 269 -11.53 -12.30 -19.85
N HIS A 270 -10.75 -11.32 -19.38
CA HIS A 270 -9.82 -10.60 -20.25
C HIS A 270 -8.63 -11.46 -20.69
N LEU A 271 -8.15 -12.37 -19.85
CA LEU A 271 -7.10 -13.31 -20.23
C LEU A 271 -7.56 -14.27 -21.32
N SER A 272 -8.81 -14.72 -21.29
CA SER A 272 -9.36 -15.60 -22.32
C SER A 272 -9.51 -14.91 -23.69
N LEU A 273 -9.74 -13.58 -23.69
CA LEU A 273 -9.78 -12.79 -24.92
C LEU A 273 -8.38 -12.60 -25.55
N CYS A 274 -7.32 -12.73 -24.74
CA CYS A 274 -5.92 -12.67 -25.20
C CYS A 274 -5.36 -14.07 -25.55
N ALA A 275 -6.09 -15.14 -25.31
CA ALA A 275 -5.69 -16.48 -25.69
C ALA A 275 -5.76 -16.62 -27.22
N LEU A 276 -4.64 -17.00 -27.84
CA LEU A 276 -4.64 -17.39 -29.25
C LEU A 276 -5.57 -18.60 -29.41
N GLU A 277 -6.42 -18.57 -30.42
CA GLU A 277 -7.18 -19.73 -30.82
C GLU A 277 -6.21 -20.89 -31.10
N VAL A 278 -6.35 -21.97 -30.35
CA VAL A 278 -5.58 -23.17 -30.64
C VAL A 278 -6.18 -23.79 -31.92
N PRO A 279 -5.43 -23.92 -33.01
CA PRO A 279 -5.97 -24.59 -34.20
C PRO A 279 -6.44 -25.99 -33.81
N GLU A 280 -7.67 -26.31 -34.13
CA GLU A 280 -8.16 -27.69 -34.06
C GLU A 280 -7.28 -28.56 -34.98
N VAL A 281 -6.64 -29.61 -34.41
CA VAL A 281 -5.83 -30.60 -35.11
C VAL A 281 -6.72 -31.69 -35.66
#